data_934f8cacad997bb424ddb7f5bb1783a6
#
_entry.id   934f8cacad997bb424ddb7f5bb1783a6
#
_cell.length_a   1.000
_cell.length_b   1.000
_cell.length_c   1.000
_cell.angle_alpha   90.00
_cell.angle_beta   90.00
_cell.angle_gamma   90.00
#
_symmetry.space_group_name_H-M   'P 1'
#
loop_
_entity.id
_entity.type
_entity.pdbx_description
1 polymer ?
#
loop_
_entity_poly.entity_id
_entity_poly.type
_entity_poly.pdbx_seq_one_letter_code
_entity_poly.pdbx_strand_id
1 'polypeptide(L)'
;MILELADIRIAPGQQAAFDAAIQRGVETVISQAKGFKGYKVNVGLESPERYVLMIFWETLENHTVDFRGGPLFPQWRAIVGPFFAAPPVVEHFTLVAKSH
;
A
#
# COMPACT_ATOMS: atom_id res chain seq x y z
N MET A 1 3.54 1.44 -16.76
CA MET A 1 3.31 1.67 -15.33
C MET A 1 2.46 0.54 -14.76
N ILE A 2 2.79 0.10 -13.56
CA ILE A 2 2.13 -1.02 -12.91
C ILE A 2 1.38 -0.52 -11.68
N LEU A 3 0.17 -1.04 -11.48
CA LEU A 3 -0.60 -0.80 -10.26
C LEU A 3 -0.38 -1.97 -9.30
N GLU A 4 0.05 -1.64 -8.09
CA GLU A 4 -0.01 -2.56 -6.96
C GLU A 4 -1.29 -2.28 -6.19
N LEU A 5 -2.07 -3.33 -5.92
CA LEU A 5 -3.26 -3.22 -5.08
C LEU A 5 -3.06 -4.11 -3.86
N ALA A 6 -3.05 -3.50 -2.68
CA ALA A 6 -2.94 -4.22 -1.41
C ALA A 6 -4.29 -4.17 -0.70
N ASP A 7 -4.89 -5.34 -0.50
CA ASP A 7 -6.12 -5.49 0.27
C ASP A 7 -5.73 -5.73 1.72
N ILE A 8 -6.01 -4.74 2.58
CA ILE A 8 -5.57 -4.73 3.97
C ILE A 8 -6.77 -4.79 4.89
N ARG A 9 -6.71 -5.71 5.86
CA ARG A 9 -7.72 -5.81 6.93
C ARG A 9 -7.07 -5.39 8.24
N ILE A 10 -7.74 -4.50 8.99
CA ILE A 10 -7.24 -4.03 10.28
C ILE A 10 -8.19 -4.45 11.39
N ALA A 11 -7.70 -4.40 12.65
CA ALA A 11 -8.53 -4.66 13.81
C ALA A 11 -9.60 -3.57 13.95
N PRO A 12 -10.83 -3.94 14.37
CA PRO A 12 -11.92 -2.96 14.57
C PRO A 12 -11.52 -1.86 15.55
N GLY A 13 -11.99 -0.64 15.27
CA GLY A 13 -11.76 0.49 16.15
C GLY A 13 -10.42 1.18 15.97
N GLN A 14 -9.57 0.70 15.04
CA GLN A 14 -8.24 1.26 14.82
C GLN A 14 -8.17 2.18 13.61
N GLN A 15 -9.30 2.54 13.02
CA GLN A 15 -9.34 3.28 11.75
C GLN A 15 -8.60 4.61 11.81
N ALA A 16 -8.85 5.44 12.84
CA ALA A 16 -8.20 6.74 12.92
C ALA A 16 -6.69 6.62 13.04
N ALA A 17 -6.22 5.69 13.86
CA ALA A 17 -4.78 5.46 14.02
C ALA A 17 -4.15 4.90 12.74
N PHE A 18 -4.86 4.00 12.07
CA PHE A 18 -4.36 3.40 10.84
C PHE A 18 -4.35 4.41 9.68
N ASP A 19 -5.37 5.28 9.60
CA ASP A 19 -5.39 6.35 8.59
C ASP A 19 -4.11 7.20 8.66
N ALA A 20 -3.73 7.59 9.86
CA ALA A 20 -2.51 8.36 10.07
C ALA A 20 -1.25 7.54 9.77
N ALA A 21 -1.23 6.29 10.20
CA ALA A 21 -0.06 5.41 10.02
C ALA A 21 0.20 5.10 8.55
N ILE A 22 -0.85 4.75 7.79
CA ILE A 22 -0.68 4.38 6.38
C ILE A 22 -0.23 5.58 5.54
N GLN A 23 -0.79 6.76 5.80
CA GLN A 23 -0.35 7.98 5.12
C GLN A 23 1.12 8.26 5.42
N ARG A 24 1.50 8.22 6.71
CA ARG A 24 2.89 8.44 7.09
C ARG A 24 3.82 7.40 6.45
N GLY A 25 3.41 6.14 6.45
CA GLY A 25 4.22 5.07 5.86
C GLY A 25 4.46 5.25 4.38
N VAL A 26 3.43 5.63 3.62
CA VAL A 26 3.61 5.89 2.20
C VAL A 26 4.44 7.14 1.98
N GLU A 27 4.11 8.24 2.65
CA GLU A 27 4.76 9.53 2.39
C GLU A 27 6.21 9.58 2.85
N THR A 28 6.59 8.84 3.90
CA THR A 28 7.95 8.88 4.44
C THR A 28 8.81 7.69 4.02
N VAL A 29 8.21 6.56 3.63
CA VAL A 29 8.95 5.36 3.29
C VAL A 29 8.75 4.97 1.83
N ILE A 30 7.54 4.59 1.42
CA ILE A 30 7.32 4.06 0.08
C ILE A 30 7.65 5.11 -0.99
N SER A 31 7.35 6.39 -0.73
CA SER A 31 7.62 7.46 -1.68
C SER A 31 9.12 7.63 -2.00
N GLN A 32 10.00 7.10 -1.16
CA GLN A 32 11.44 7.12 -1.38
C GLN A 32 11.92 5.96 -2.25
N ALA A 33 11.04 5.01 -2.57
CA ALA A 33 11.43 3.83 -3.31
C ALA A 33 11.62 4.14 -4.80
N LYS A 34 12.58 3.45 -5.40
CA LYS A 34 12.84 3.56 -6.84
C LYS A 34 11.59 3.17 -7.62
N GLY A 35 11.19 4.03 -8.54
CA GLY A 35 10.06 3.77 -9.42
C GLY A 35 8.69 4.11 -8.85
N PHE A 36 8.62 4.66 -7.64
CA PHE A 36 7.35 5.12 -7.08
C PHE A 36 6.77 6.26 -7.91
N LYS A 37 5.48 6.15 -8.28
CA LYS A 37 4.81 7.14 -9.14
C LYS A 37 3.59 7.78 -8.50
N GLY A 38 3.15 7.32 -7.36
CA GLY A 38 1.98 7.87 -6.68
C GLY A 38 1.19 6.81 -5.95
N TYR A 39 0.17 7.25 -5.19
CA TYR A 39 -0.64 6.32 -4.42
C TYR A 39 -2.03 6.86 -4.18
N LYS A 40 -2.93 5.93 -3.82
CA LYS A 40 -4.26 6.24 -3.30
C LYS A 40 -4.57 5.27 -2.18
N VAL A 41 -5.22 5.73 -1.12
CA VAL A 41 -5.70 4.89 -0.02
C VAL A 41 -7.20 5.02 0.04
N ASN A 42 -7.89 3.88 0.06
CA ASN A 42 -9.34 3.83 0.11
C ASN A 42 -9.76 2.99 1.32
N VAL A 43 -10.85 3.37 1.97
CA VAL A 43 -11.46 2.58 3.04
C VAL A 43 -12.81 2.08 2.56
N GLY A 44 -13.17 0.85 2.93
CA GLY A 44 -14.43 0.24 2.53
C GLY A 44 -15.61 0.91 3.22
N LEU A 45 -16.67 1.17 2.45
CA LEU A 45 -17.92 1.68 3.01
C LEU A 45 -18.68 0.56 3.70
N GLU A 46 -18.78 -0.60 3.05
CA GLU A 46 -19.45 -1.78 3.60
C GLU A 46 -18.65 -2.47 4.69
N SER A 47 -17.32 -2.36 4.62
CA SER A 47 -16.40 -2.98 5.56
C SER A 47 -15.38 -1.93 6.03
N PRO A 48 -15.68 -1.19 7.09
CA PRO A 48 -14.80 -0.10 7.54
C PRO A 48 -13.41 -0.54 8.03
N GLU A 49 -13.20 -1.84 8.26
CA GLU A 49 -11.90 -2.40 8.61
C GLU A 49 -11.10 -2.83 7.38
N ARG A 50 -11.65 -2.67 6.18
CA ARG A 50 -10.98 -3.02 4.93
C ARG A 50 -10.46 -1.77 4.25
N TYR A 51 -9.15 -1.81 3.94
CA TYR A 51 -8.49 -0.75 3.19
C TYR A 51 -7.94 -1.30 1.89
N VAL A 52 -8.00 -0.49 0.86
CA VAL A 52 -7.38 -0.82 -0.43
C VAL A 52 -6.33 0.24 -0.72
N LEU A 53 -5.07 -0.17 -0.65
CA LEU A 53 -3.93 0.69 -0.96
C LEU A 53 -3.55 0.44 -2.42
N MET A 54 -3.50 1.51 -3.19
CA MET A 54 -3.08 1.50 -4.58
C MET A 54 -1.77 2.25 -4.69
N ILE A 55 -0.74 1.60 -5.22
CA ILE A 55 0.55 2.22 -5.46
C ILE A 55 0.90 2.04 -6.93
N PHE A 56 1.33 3.13 -7.56
CA PHE A 56 1.73 3.11 -8.96
C PHE A 56 3.26 3.04 -9.05
N TRP A 57 3.75 2.04 -9.79
CA TRP A 57 5.18 1.77 -9.95
C TRP A 57 5.57 1.89 -11.42
N GLU A 58 6.79 2.35 -11.68
CA GLU A 58 7.32 2.41 -13.05
C GLU A 58 7.38 1.01 -13.66
N THR A 59 7.91 0.04 -12.89
CA THR A 59 8.01 -1.36 -13.31
C THR A 59 7.55 -2.28 -12.17
N LEU A 60 7.20 -3.51 -12.53
CA LEU A 60 6.85 -4.53 -11.55
C LEU A 60 8.02 -4.80 -10.57
N GLU A 61 9.23 -4.86 -11.10
CA GLU A 61 10.43 -5.18 -10.34
C GLU A 61 10.78 -4.10 -9.32
N ASN A 62 10.40 -2.85 -9.57
CA ASN A 62 10.56 -1.80 -8.56
C ASN A 62 9.87 -2.16 -7.25
N HIS A 63 8.73 -2.83 -7.31
CA HIS A 63 8.03 -3.28 -6.12
C HIS A 63 8.52 -4.65 -5.65
N THR A 64 8.50 -5.65 -6.53
CA THR A 64 8.69 -7.04 -6.12
C THR A 64 10.14 -7.39 -5.81
N VAL A 65 11.09 -6.67 -6.37
CA VAL A 65 12.52 -6.89 -6.16
C VAL A 65 13.14 -5.76 -5.35
N ASP A 66 13.11 -4.53 -5.89
CA ASP A 66 13.84 -3.41 -5.29
C ASP A 66 13.26 -3.02 -3.94
N PHE A 67 11.94 -2.86 -3.86
CA PHE A 67 11.30 -2.45 -2.59
C PHE A 67 11.26 -3.61 -1.59
N ARG A 68 10.72 -4.76 -1.99
CA ARG A 68 10.58 -5.91 -1.08
C ARG A 68 11.91 -6.47 -0.62
N GLY A 69 12.92 -6.43 -1.48
CA GLY A 69 14.26 -6.90 -1.14
C GLY A 69 15.16 -5.83 -0.53
N GLY A 70 14.69 -4.61 -0.39
CA GLY A 70 15.48 -3.49 0.08
C GLY A 70 15.22 -3.08 1.52
N PRO A 71 15.92 -2.04 2.00
CA PRO A 71 15.83 -1.61 3.40
C PRO A 71 14.54 -0.88 3.75
N LEU A 72 13.80 -0.38 2.75
CA LEU A 72 12.57 0.37 3.00
C LEU A 72 11.41 -0.54 3.42
N PHE A 73 11.38 -1.77 2.95
CA PHE A 73 10.26 -2.67 3.24
C PHE A 73 10.09 -2.95 4.74
N PRO A 74 11.14 -3.29 5.50
CA PRO A 74 10.99 -3.44 6.94
C PRO A 74 10.52 -2.17 7.65
N GLN A 75 10.93 -1.00 7.17
CA GLN A 75 10.49 0.27 7.72
C GLN A 75 8.98 0.47 7.50
N TRP A 76 8.49 0.16 6.30
CA TRP A 76 7.07 0.18 5.98
C TRP A 76 6.29 -0.77 6.91
N ARG A 77 6.75 -2.02 7.03
CA ARG A 77 6.11 -3.03 7.86
C ARG A 77 6.09 -2.62 9.34
N ALA A 78 7.11 -1.94 9.82
CA ALA A 78 7.14 -1.46 11.20
C ALA A 78 6.05 -0.43 11.49
N ILE A 79 5.70 0.39 10.49
CA ILE A 79 4.68 1.44 10.65
C ILE A 79 3.27 0.85 10.58
N VAL A 80 2.98 -0.01 9.59
CA VAL A 80 1.61 -0.45 9.32
C VAL A 80 1.31 -1.86 9.82
N GLY A 81 2.32 -2.71 9.94
CA GLY A 81 2.14 -4.12 10.31
C GLY A 81 1.40 -4.37 11.61
N PRO A 82 1.63 -3.57 12.68
CA PRO A 82 0.93 -3.77 13.95
C PRO A 82 -0.60 -3.67 13.85
N PHE A 83 -1.13 -3.03 12.80
CA PHE A 83 -2.57 -2.87 12.62
C PHE A 83 -3.23 -4.04 11.89
N PHE A 84 -2.45 -4.89 11.23
CA PHE A 84 -3.00 -5.93 10.35
C PHE A 84 -3.74 -7.00 11.16
N ALA A 85 -5.02 -7.25 10.79
CA ALA A 85 -5.78 -8.36 11.35
C ALA A 85 -5.48 -9.67 10.63
N ALA A 86 -4.92 -9.59 9.41
CA ALA A 86 -4.53 -10.72 8.60
C ALA A 86 -3.41 -10.26 7.65
N PRO A 87 -2.62 -11.18 7.08
CA PRO A 87 -1.65 -10.78 6.06
C PRO A 87 -2.34 -10.10 4.88
N PRO A 88 -1.84 -8.95 4.41
CA PRO A 88 -2.42 -8.30 3.24
C PRO A 88 -2.33 -9.16 2.00
N VAL A 89 -3.34 -9.07 1.14
CA VAL A 89 -3.34 -9.73 -0.17
C VAL A 89 -2.91 -8.68 -1.19
N VAL A 90 -1.80 -8.94 -1.87
CA VAL A 90 -1.20 -8.00 -2.81
C VAL A 90 -1.22 -8.58 -4.21
N GLU A 91 -1.76 -7.80 -5.16
CA GLU A 91 -1.82 -8.18 -6.56
C GLU A 91 -1.36 -7.01 -7.42
N HIS A 92 -0.98 -7.31 -8.65
CA HIS A 92 -0.48 -6.30 -9.59
C HIS A 92 -1.34 -6.29 -10.85
N PHE A 93 -1.51 -5.09 -11.41
CA PHE A 93 -2.37 -4.88 -12.57
C PHE A 93 -1.68 -4.00 -13.59
N THR A 94 -1.94 -4.24 -14.87
CA THR A 94 -1.56 -3.34 -15.94
C THR A 94 -2.80 -2.64 -16.45
N LEU A 95 -2.66 -1.37 -16.81
CA LEU A 95 -3.79 -0.58 -17.29
C LEU A 95 -4.25 -1.08 -18.67
N VAL A 96 -5.56 -1.27 -18.83
CA VAL A 96 -6.14 -1.62 -20.11
C VAL A 96 -6.76 -0.37 -20.77
N ALA A 97 -7.47 0.44 -19.98
CA ALA A 97 -8.14 1.63 -20.51
C ALA A 97 -8.43 2.61 -19.37
N LYS A 98 -8.57 3.88 -19.72
CA LYS A 98 -8.95 4.93 -18.76
C LYS A 98 -9.72 6.03 -19.49
N SER A 99 -10.48 6.80 -18.75
CA SER A 99 -11.02 8.07 -19.21
C SER A 99 -9.97 9.17 -19.05
N HIS A 100 -10.22 10.31 -19.63
CA HIS A 100 -9.35 11.47 -19.46
C HIS A 100 -9.54 12.11 -18.09
#